data_6cbc24fbdb353da29cc0cacdc201c3ca
#
_entry.id   6cbc24fbdb353da29cc0cacdc201c3ca
#
_cell.length_a   1.000
_cell.length_b   1.000
_cell.length_c   1.000
_cell.angle_alpha   90.00
_cell.angle_beta   90.00
_cell.angle_gamma   90.00
#
_symmetry.space_group_name_H-M   'P 1'
#
loop_
_entity.id
_entity.type
_entity.pdbx_description
1 polymer ?
#
loop_
_entity_poly.entity_id
_entity_poly.type
_entity_poly.pdbx_seq_one_letter_code
_entity_poly.pdbx_strand_id
1 'polypeptide(L)'
;MNKNDVQKIIDWIKEYYNINSFAKGAVVGMSGGKDSFVVAKLCVNALGKDKVLGVIMPNGEMPDKSDAIESCKILGINYIVININNAYLDIINNTKEALNKFNKEITNVSIINTAPRIRMTTLYSLAGSLGYLVANTSNLSETEVGYTTKWGDNVGDFAPIANFTKSEVCEIGLLLGLPDYLVNKIPSDGLSGKSDEDKMGLTYANLDAYIRKGKKNDNFSQIEKMHKNSLHKRLGVIKYNNDLLNYFNK
;
A
#
# COMPACT_ATOMS: atom_id res chain seq x y z
N MET A 1 4.56 5.51 20.33
CA MET A 1 3.19 6.05 20.18
C MET A 1 2.33 5.68 21.40
N ASN A 2 1.15 6.30 21.57
CA ASN A 2 0.20 5.97 22.64
C ASN A 2 -1.24 5.87 22.09
N LYS A 3 -2.20 5.44 22.94
CA LYS A 3 -3.60 5.24 22.53
C LYS A 3 -4.26 6.54 22.03
N ASN A 4 -3.87 7.70 22.58
CA ASN A 4 -4.42 8.99 22.15
C ASN A 4 -3.96 9.35 20.71
N ASP A 5 -2.75 8.98 20.33
CA ASP A 5 -2.26 9.20 18.96
C ASP A 5 -3.03 8.34 17.96
N VAL A 6 -3.33 7.08 18.33
CA VAL A 6 -4.17 6.20 17.50
C VAL A 6 -5.60 6.74 17.39
N GLN A 7 -6.15 7.28 18.49
CA GLN A 7 -7.48 7.89 18.47
C GLN A 7 -7.55 9.08 17.49
N LYS A 8 -6.51 9.92 17.42
CA LYS A 8 -6.44 11.02 16.44
C LYS A 8 -6.52 10.53 14.99
N ILE A 9 -5.91 9.38 14.66
CA ILE A 9 -6.01 8.80 13.31
C ILE A 9 -7.45 8.37 13.03
N ILE A 10 -8.11 7.73 14.00
CA ILE A 10 -9.51 7.30 13.88
C ILE A 10 -10.42 8.51 13.68
N ASP A 11 -10.23 9.57 14.45
CA ASP A 11 -11.04 10.79 14.37
C ASP A 11 -10.79 11.54 13.06
N TRP A 12 -9.55 11.55 12.56
CA TRP A 12 -9.24 12.07 11.23
C TRP A 12 -9.97 11.31 10.11
N ILE A 13 -10.08 9.97 10.18
CA ILE A 13 -10.87 9.19 9.21
C ILE A 13 -12.35 9.60 9.29
N LYS A 14 -12.92 9.74 10.50
CA LYS A 14 -14.32 10.17 10.68
C LYS A 14 -14.55 11.55 10.07
N GLU A 15 -13.65 12.50 10.32
CA GLU A 15 -13.72 13.85 9.76
C GLU A 15 -13.65 13.83 8.23
N TYR A 16 -12.73 13.02 7.66
CA TYR A 16 -12.62 12.85 6.22
C TYR A 16 -13.94 12.36 5.60
N TYR A 17 -14.62 11.41 6.23
CA TYR A 17 -15.92 10.91 5.77
C TYR A 17 -17.07 11.91 6.02
N ASN A 18 -17.01 12.73 7.05
CA ASN A 18 -17.97 13.80 7.26
C ASN A 18 -17.89 14.87 6.15
N ILE A 19 -16.67 15.22 5.74
CA ILE A 19 -16.45 16.14 4.61
C ILE A 19 -16.90 15.50 3.29
N ASN A 20 -16.63 14.22 3.11
CA ASN A 20 -17.01 13.44 1.91
C ASN A 20 -18.29 12.63 2.17
N SER A 21 -19.37 13.32 2.58
CA SER A 21 -20.62 12.70 3.04
C SER A 21 -21.35 11.82 2.02
N PHE A 22 -20.97 11.90 0.73
CA PHE A 22 -21.44 11.00 -0.31
C PHE A 22 -20.90 9.57 -0.17
N ALA A 23 -19.77 9.41 0.53
CA ALA A 23 -19.08 8.13 0.68
C ALA A 23 -19.76 7.26 1.75
N LYS A 24 -20.14 6.04 1.36
CA LYS A 24 -20.92 5.12 2.20
C LYS A 24 -20.04 4.18 3.03
N GLY A 25 -18.77 4.00 2.68
CA GLY A 25 -17.85 3.09 3.36
C GLY A 25 -16.47 3.05 2.69
N ALA A 26 -15.61 2.15 3.15
CA ALA A 26 -14.24 1.98 2.70
C ALA A 26 -14.01 0.62 2.04
N VAL A 27 -13.24 0.60 0.96
CA VAL A 27 -12.65 -0.62 0.36
C VAL A 27 -11.18 -0.67 0.73
N VAL A 28 -10.72 -1.82 1.24
CA VAL A 28 -9.33 -2.05 1.64
C VAL A 28 -8.79 -3.28 0.91
N GLY A 29 -7.68 -3.15 0.20
CA GLY A 29 -6.96 -4.27 -0.38
C GLY A 29 -6.26 -5.06 0.73
N MET A 30 -6.69 -6.31 0.95
CA MET A 30 -6.14 -7.18 2.00
C MET A 30 -5.06 -8.09 1.44
N SER A 31 -3.81 -7.78 1.76
CA SER A 31 -2.63 -8.52 1.27
C SER A 31 -2.20 -9.68 2.17
N GLY A 32 -2.75 -9.79 3.38
CA GLY A 32 -2.24 -10.66 4.44
C GLY A 32 -1.06 -10.05 5.21
N GLY A 33 -0.62 -8.87 4.81
CA GLY A 33 0.40 -8.10 5.52
C GLY A 33 -0.18 -7.16 6.57
N LYS A 34 0.67 -6.76 7.51
CA LYS A 34 0.33 -5.91 8.67
C LYS A 34 -0.30 -4.56 8.29
N ASP A 35 0.20 -3.89 7.24
CA ASP A 35 -0.24 -2.55 6.87
C ASP A 35 -1.73 -2.54 6.48
N SER A 36 -2.13 -3.46 5.61
CA SER A 36 -3.53 -3.61 5.20
C SER A 36 -4.44 -3.98 6.38
N PHE A 37 -3.95 -4.79 7.31
CA PHE A 37 -4.68 -5.19 8.51
C PHE A 37 -4.89 -4.00 9.47
N VAL A 38 -3.84 -3.21 9.70
CA VAL A 38 -3.91 -1.99 10.53
C VAL A 38 -4.85 -0.95 9.92
N VAL A 39 -4.74 -0.69 8.61
CA VAL A 39 -5.64 0.25 7.91
C VAL A 39 -7.09 -0.21 8.00
N ALA A 40 -7.37 -1.48 7.75
CA ALA A 40 -8.73 -2.02 7.86
C ALA A 40 -9.27 -1.87 9.29
N LYS A 41 -8.45 -2.13 10.33
CA LYS A 41 -8.85 -1.94 11.74
C LYS A 41 -9.14 -0.48 12.07
N LEU A 42 -8.31 0.46 11.58
CA LEU A 42 -8.57 1.90 11.74
C LEU A 42 -9.90 2.30 11.09
N CYS A 43 -10.16 1.82 9.87
CA CYS A 43 -11.44 2.05 9.19
C CYS A 43 -12.63 1.44 9.96
N VAL A 44 -12.49 0.22 10.50
CA VAL A 44 -13.54 -0.40 11.34
C VAL A 44 -13.83 0.44 12.58
N ASN A 45 -12.80 0.93 13.25
CA ASN A 45 -12.97 1.76 14.46
C ASN A 45 -13.59 3.14 14.14
N ALA A 46 -13.36 3.66 12.93
CA ALA A 46 -13.91 4.95 12.51
C ALA A 46 -15.35 4.84 11.98
N LEU A 47 -15.65 3.83 11.16
CA LEU A 47 -16.85 3.74 10.35
C LEU A 47 -17.82 2.63 10.79
N GLY A 48 -17.33 1.66 11.55
CA GLY A 48 -18.03 0.41 11.84
C GLY A 48 -17.74 -0.69 10.80
N LYS A 49 -17.76 -1.94 11.24
CA LYS A 49 -17.38 -3.11 10.43
C LYS A 49 -18.23 -3.30 9.16
N ASP A 50 -19.50 -2.94 9.21
CA ASP A 50 -20.44 -3.13 8.10
C ASP A 50 -20.21 -2.14 6.95
N LYS A 51 -19.39 -1.12 7.17
CA LYS A 51 -18.98 -0.10 6.18
C LYS A 51 -17.56 -0.30 5.67
N VAL A 52 -16.94 -1.44 5.97
CA VAL A 52 -15.58 -1.77 5.49
C VAL A 52 -15.64 -3.08 4.70
N LEU A 53 -15.13 -3.05 3.46
CA LEU A 53 -15.03 -4.21 2.59
C LEU A 53 -13.55 -4.56 2.38
N GLY A 54 -13.16 -5.77 2.78
CA GLY A 54 -11.86 -6.36 2.47
C GLY A 54 -11.86 -6.96 1.07
N VAL A 55 -10.83 -6.67 0.27
CA VAL A 55 -10.68 -7.26 -1.07
C VAL A 55 -9.35 -7.99 -1.17
N ILE A 56 -9.42 -9.30 -1.34
CA ILE A 56 -8.25 -10.19 -1.48
C ILE A 56 -8.05 -10.47 -2.96
N MET A 57 -6.90 -10.10 -3.51
CA MET A 57 -6.65 -10.12 -4.95
C MET A 57 -5.41 -10.95 -5.31
N PRO A 58 -5.50 -12.29 -5.29
CA PRO A 58 -4.43 -13.16 -5.76
C PRO A 58 -4.14 -12.93 -7.25
N ASN A 59 -2.87 -13.07 -7.65
CA ASN A 59 -2.45 -13.17 -9.04
C ASN A 59 -1.99 -14.61 -9.30
N GLY A 60 -2.92 -15.50 -9.54
CA GLY A 60 -2.73 -16.93 -9.46
C GLY A 60 -2.75 -17.41 -8.01
N GLU A 61 -1.65 -17.98 -7.54
CA GLU A 61 -1.48 -18.34 -6.13
C GLU A 61 -1.11 -17.13 -5.27
N MET A 62 -1.49 -17.17 -4.00
CA MET A 62 -1.19 -16.15 -3.00
C MET A 62 -0.90 -16.86 -1.67
N PRO A 63 0.37 -17.03 -1.29
CA PRO A 63 0.76 -17.70 -0.05
C PRO A 63 0.12 -17.09 1.21
N ASP A 64 0.01 -15.76 1.30
CA ASP A 64 -0.58 -15.05 2.44
C ASP A 64 -2.11 -14.92 2.36
N LYS A 65 -2.79 -15.69 1.50
CA LYS A 65 -4.25 -15.66 1.35
C LYS A 65 -4.97 -16.05 2.64
N SER A 66 -4.46 -17.04 3.36
CA SER A 66 -5.00 -17.46 4.65
C SER A 66 -4.99 -16.34 5.67
N ASP A 67 -3.89 -15.60 5.76
CA ASP A 67 -3.71 -14.50 6.70
C ASP A 67 -4.61 -13.31 6.34
N ALA A 68 -4.77 -13.04 5.02
CA ALA A 68 -5.71 -12.03 4.56
C ALA A 68 -7.15 -12.36 4.95
N ILE A 69 -7.58 -13.62 4.79
CA ILE A 69 -8.90 -14.09 5.20
C ILE A 69 -9.04 -14.03 6.73
N GLU A 70 -8.02 -14.48 7.46
CA GLU A 70 -8.01 -14.45 8.92
C GLU A 70 -8.14 -13.04 9.45
N SER A 71 -7.38 -12.10 8.89
CA SER A 71 -7.47 -10.68 9.21
C SER A 71 -8.88 -10.13 9.03
N CYS A 72 -9.57 -10.48 7.94
CA CYS A 72 -10.96 -10.07 7.73
C CYS A 72 -11.91 -10.67 8.77
N LYS A 73 -11.72 -11.95 9.13
CA LYS A 73 -12.52 -12.63 10.16
C LYS A 73 -12.31 -12.03 11.54
N ILE A 74 -11.07 -11.74 11.93
CA ILE A 74 -10.74 -11.06 13.21
C ILE A 74 -11.43 -9.70 13.29
N LEU A 75 -11.44 -8.94 12.19
CA LEU A 75 -12.11 -7.64 12.14
C LEU A 75 -13.64 -7.74 12.06
N GLY A 76 -14.18 -8.91 11.73
CA GLY A 76 -15.62 -9.13 11.50
C GLY A 76 -16.16 -8.37 10.29
N ILE A 77 -15.31 -8.06 9.30
CA ILE A 77 -15.70 -7.35 8.07
C ILE A 77 -16.10 -8.34 6.96
N ASN A 78 -16.96 -7.87 6.06
CA ASN A 78 -17.22 -8.59 4.82
C ASN A 78 -15.96 -8.56 3.95
N TYR A 79 -15.72 -9.64 3.22
CA TYR A 79 -14.61 -9.71 2.26
C TYR A 79 -14.99 -10.50 1.01
N ILE A 80 -14.30 -10.17 -0.09
CA ILE A 80 -14.41 -10.88 -1.36
C ILE A 80 -13.01 -11.25 -1.86
N VAL A 81 -12.95 -12.31 -2.66
CA VAL A 81 -11.72 -12.78 -3.29
C VAL A 81 -11.88 -12.63 -4.82
N ILE A 82 -11.01 -11.86 -5.44
CA ILE A 82 -10.99 -11.66 -6.90
C ILE A 82 -9.60 -12.04 -7.41
N ASN A 83 -9.50 -13.16 -8.15
CA ASN A 83 -8.24 -13.53 -8.78
C ASN A 83 -8.02 -12.65 -10.02
N ILE A 84 -6.94 -11.87 -10.02
CA ILE A 84 -6.60 -10.94 -11.10
C ILE A 84 -5.76 -11.58 -12.22
N ASN A 85 -5.45 -12.88 -12.13
CA ASN A 85 -4.48 -13.54 -12.99
C ASN A 85 -4.85 -13.47 -14.48
N ASN A 86 -6.11 -13.65 -14.82
CA ASN A 86 -6.52 -13.60 -16.23
C ASN A 86 -6.29 -12.20 -16.83
N ALA A 87 -6.75 -11.15 -16.13
CA ALA A 87 -6.52 -9.77 -16.55
C ALA A 87 -5.01 -9.44 -16.63
N TYR A 88 -4.21 -9.97 -15.69
CA TYR A 88 -2.77 -9.82 -15.68
C TYR A 88 -2.13 -10.48 -16.91
N LEU A 89 -2.47 -11.74 -17.19
CA LEU A 89 -1.92 -12.48 -18.34
C LEU A 89 -2.32 -11.83 -19.67
N ASP A 90 -3.57 -11.38 -19.81
CA ASP A 90 -4.04 -10.69 -21.02
C ASP A 90 -3.24 -9.41 -21.28
N ILE A 91 -3.05 -8.57 -20.28
CA ILE A 91 -2.26 -7.34 -20.42
C ILE A 91 -0.80 -7.65 -20.78
N ILE A 92 -0.17 -8.62 -20.09
CA ILE A 92 1.22 -9.00 -20.35
C ILE A 92 1.39 -9.56 -21.76
N ASN A 93 0.52 -10.47 -22.20
CA ASN A 93 0.61 -11.10 -23.51
C ASN A 93 0.38 -10.11 -24.65
N ASN A 94 -0.65 -9.27 -24.55
CA ASN A 94 -0.93 -8.21 -25.53
C ASN A 94 0.22 -7.19 -25.60
N THR A 95 0.83 -6.86 -24.47
CA THR A 95 1.99 -5.95 -24.42
C THR A 95 3.21 -6.57 -25.09
N LYS A 96 3.48 -7.87 -24.86
CA LYS A 96 4.57 -8.60 -25.54
C LYS A 96 4.36 -8.62 -27.05
N GLU A 97 3.15 -8.97 -27.48
CA GLU A 97 2.83 -9.00 -28.92
C GLU A 97 3.01 -7.63 -29.59
N ALA A 98 2.53 -6.56 -28.92
CA ALA A 98 2.69 -5.21 -29.44
C ALA A 98 4.17 -4.79 -29.51
N LEU A 99 4.98 -5.10 -28.50
CA LEU A 99 6.41 -4.76 -28.45
C LEU A 99 7.23 -5.53 -29.49
N ASN A 100 6.85 -6.77 -29.82
CA ASN A 100 7.51 -7.55 -30.87
C ASN A 100 7.48 -6.84 -32.24
N LYS A 101 6.44 -6.06 -32.55
CA LYS A 101 6.37 -5.23 -33.76
C LYS A 101 7.45 -4.15 -33.84
N PHE A 102 8.06 -3.82 -32.71
CA PHE A 102 9.16 -2.86 -32.58
C PHE A 102 10.51 -3.52 -32.27
N ASN A 103 10.61 -4.85 -32.36
CA ASN A 103 11.78 -5.62 -31.93
C ASN A 103 12.21 -5.30 -30.48
N LYS A 104 11.23 -5.17 -29.56
CA LYS A 104 11.43 -4.89 -28.14
C LYS A 104 10.83 -6.00 -27.29
N GLU A 105 11.42 -6.21 -26.12
CA GLU A 105 10.91 -7.13 -25.12
C GLU A 105 10.26 -6.37 -23.95
N ILE A 106 9.30 -7.02 -23.30
CA ILE A 106 8.72 -6.49 -22.06
C ILE A 106 9.76 -6.59 -20.93
N THR A 107 9.93 -5.50 -20.17
CA THR A 107 10.89 -5.48 -19.07
C THR A 107 10.32 -6.13 -17.80
N ASN A 108 11.20 -6.67 -16.93
CA ASN A 108 10.80 -7.19 -15.61
C ASN A 108 10.07 -6.14 -14.77
N VAL A 109 10.47 -4.88 -14.85
CA VAL A 109 9.82 -3.77 -14.14
C VAL A 109 8.37 -3.61 -14.60
N SER A 110 8.09 -3.71 -15.90
CA SER A 110 6.71 -3.70 -16.44
C SER A 110 5.90 -4.89 -15.92
N ILE A 111 6.48 -6.09 -15.98
CA ILE A 111 5.83 -7.32 -15.52
C ILE A 111 5.43 -7.22 -14.05
N ILE A 112 6.36 -6.83 -13.17
CA ILE A 112 6.13 -6.71 -11.73
C ILE A 112 5.08 -5.63 -11.41
N ASN A 113 5.16 -4.47 -12.06
CA ASN A 113 4.29 -3.34 -11.77
C ASN A 113 2.88 -3.45 -12.38
N THR A 114 2.61 -4.42 -13.21
CA THR A 114 1.28 -4.61 -13.81
C THR A 114 0.27 -5.12 -12.77
N ALA A 115 0.62 -6.10 -11.95
CA ALA A 115 -0.29 -6.65 -10.95
C ALA A 115 -0.80 -5.62 -9.92
N PRO A 116 0.05 -4.75 -9.28
CA PRO A 116 -0.44 -3.69 -8.40
C PRO A 116 -1.40 -2.70 -9.07
N ARG A 117 -1.19 -2.39 -10.35
CA ARG A 117 -2.09 -1.50 -11.11
C ARG A 117 -3.45 -2.15 -11.40
N ILE A 118 -3.49 -3.45 -11.69
CA ILE A 118 -4.75 -4.18 -11.84
C ILE A 118 -5.49 -4.24 -10.50
N ARG A 119 -4.78 -4.47 -9.39
CA ARG A 119 -5.38 -4.42 -8.05
C ARG A 119 -6.01 -3.06 -7.79
N MET A 120 -5.31 -1.97 -8.07
CA MET A 120 -5.85 -0.62 -7.94
C MET A 120 -7.14 -0.45 -8.77
N THR A 121 -7.11 -0.82 -10.04
CA THR A 121 -8.29 -0.75 -10.92
C THR A 121 -9.46 -1.57 -10.36
N THR A 122 -9.20 -2.74 -9.83
CA THR A 122 -10.22 -3.62 -9.22
C THR A 122 -10.83 -2.97 -7.96
N LEU A 123 -10.01 -2.37 -7.09
CA LEU A 123 -10.49 -1.66 -5.90
C LEU A 123 -11.39 -0.49 -6.27
N TYR A 124 -10.98 0.34 -7.23
CA TYR A 124 -11.79 1.49 -7.67
C TYR A 124 -13.08 1.07 -8.40
N SER A 125 -13.06 -0.04 -9.14
CA SER A 125 -14.27 -0.59 -9.77
C SER A 125 -15.33 -0.97 -8.71
N LEU A 126 -14.89 -1.63 -7.64
CA LEU A 126 -15.76 -1.99 -6.52
C LEU A 126 -16.21 -0.75 -5.74
N ALA A 127 -15.28 0.14 -5.42
CA ALA A 127 -15.56 1.37 -4.69
C ALA A 127 -16.60 2.23 -5.42
N GLY A 128 -16.44 2.43 -6.72
CA GLY A 128 -17.40 3.15 -7.54
C GLY A 128 -18.80 2.52 -7.58
N SER A 129 -18.83 1.17 -7.65
CA SER A 129 -20.11 0.43 -7.66
C SER A 129 -20.88 0.51 -6.33
N LEU A 130 -20.14 0.63 -5.20
CA LEU A 130 -20.72 0.65 -3.85
C LEU A 130 -20.93 2.06 -3.30
N GLY A 131 -20.36 3.09 -3.94
CA GLY A 131 -20.27 4.43 -3.39
C GLY A 131 -19.29 4.48 -2.18
N TYR A 132 -18.23 3.68 -2.23
CA TYR A 132 -17.16 3.59 -1.22
C TYR A 132 -15.93 4.34 -1.69
N LEU A 133 -14.99 4.57 -0.75
CA LEU A 133 -13.67 5.13 -1.03
C LEU A 133 -12.58 4.07 -0.80
N VAL A 134 -11.50 4.18 -1.57
CA VAL A 134 -10.35 3.27 -1.46
C VAL A 134 -9.38 3.76 -0.39
N ALA A 135 -9.13 2.96 0.65
CA ALA A 135 -8.11 3.23 1.64
C ALA A 135 -6.74 2.78 1.14
N ASN A 136 -5.78 3.70 1.07
CA ASN A 136 -4.39 3.39 0.78
C ASN A 136 -3.72 2.73 1.99
N THR A 137 -2.88 1.74 1.75
CA THR A 137 -2.19 0.95 2.78
C THR A 137 -0.67 1.15 2.80
N SER A 138 -0.14 2.09 1.99
CA SER A 138 1.29 2.40 1.97
C SER A 138 1.71 3.18 3.21
N ASN A 139 2.85 2.83 3.78
CA ASN A 139 3.46 3.52 4.92
C ASN A 139 4.57 4.48 4.48
N LEU A 140 5.09 5.28 5.42
CA LEU A 140 6.12 6.27 5.15
C LEU A 140 7.43 5.63 4.70
N SER A 141 7.86 4.52 5.31
CA SER A 141 9.14 3.87 4.99
C SER A 141 9.17 3.39 3.54
N GLU A 142 8.08 2.77 3.06
CA GLU A 142 7.94 2.35 1.67
C GLU A 142 7.93 3.54 0.70
N THR A 143 7.19 4.58 1.06
CA THR A 143 7.06 5.79 0.24
C THR A 143 8.37 6.56 0.14
N GLU A 144 9.15 6.63 1.23
CA GLU A 144 10.42 7.36 1.31
C GLU A 144 11.44 6.83 0.30
N VAL A 145 11.58 5.53 0.19
CA VAL A 145 12.51 4.88 -0.75
C VAL A 145 11.87 4.50 -2.08
N GLY A 146 10.57 4.78 -2.24
CA GLY A 146 9.80 4.45 -3.44
C GLY A 146 9.61 2.96 -3.66
N TYR A 147 9.57 2.17 -2.58
CA TYR A 147 9.23 0.75 -2.64
C TYR A 147 7.72 0.55 -2.82
N THR A 148 7.21 1.16 -3.88
CA THR A 148 5.80 1.18 -4.29
C THR A 148 5.70 1.23 -5.80
N THR A 149 4.55 0.87 -6.35
CA THR A 149 4.24 1.00 -7.78
C THR A 149 3.44 2.28 -8.02
N LYS A 150 4.02 3.22 -8.78
CA LYS A 150 3.30 4.44 -9.18
C LYS A 150 2.01 4.08 -9.92
N TRP A 151 0.89 4.67 -9.50
CA TRP A 151 -0.46 4.39 -10.00
C TRP A 151 -0.91 2.93 -9.78
N GLY A 152 -0.38 2.29 -8.75
CA GLY A 152 -0.74 0.96 -8.31
C GLY A 152 -1.08 0.96 -6.82
N ASP A 153 -0.23 0.33 -6.02
CA ASP A 153 -0.39 0.22 -4.57
C ASP A 153 -0.22 1.54 -3.81
N ASN A 154 0.40 2.57 -4.43
CA ASN A 154 0.53 3.90 -3.84
C ASN A 154 -0.69 4.81 -4.05
N VAL A 155 -1.81 4.30 -4.56
CA VAL A 155 -3.02 5.09 -4.84
C VAL A 155 -4.14 4.74 -3.86
N GLY A 156 -4.93 5.74 -3.49
CA GLY A 156 -6.12 5.65 -2.67
C GLY A 156 -6.75 7.02 -2.54
N ASP A 157 -7.96 7.06 -2.01
CA ASP A 157 -8.68 8.32 -1.76
C ASP A 157 -8.25 8.95 -0.43
N PHE A 158 -7.77 8.13 0.51
CA PHE A 158 -7.20 8.56 1.79
C PHE A 158 -6.16 7.55 2.27
N ALA A 159 -5.18 8.01 3.05
CA ALA A 159 -4.01 7.23 3.43
C ALA A 159 -3.72 7.34 4.94
N PRO A 160 -4.39 6.55 5.80
CA PRO A 160 -4.33 6.70 7.26
C PRO A 160 -2.95 6.50 7.87
N ILE A 161 -2.09 5.71 7.22
CA ILE A 161 -0.76 5.35 7.74
C ILE A 161 0.40 5.93 6.93
N ALA A 162 0.14 6.80 5.94
CA ALA A 162 1.17 7.32 5.04
C ALA A 162 2.27 8.14 5.74
N ASN A 163 1.99 8.70 6.90
CA ASN A 163 2.95 9.48 7.69
C ASN A 163 3.66 8.67 8.79
N PHE A 164 3.41 7.37 8.87
CA PHE A 164 3.99 6.49 9.89
C PHE A 164 4.99 5.52 9.27
N THR A 165 6.13 5.34 9.95
CA THR A 165 7.14 4.37 9.54
C THR A 165 6.64 2.94 9.77
N LYS A 166 7.32 1.97 9.17
CA LYS A 166 6.98 0.54 9.31
C LYS A 166 6.89 0.09 10.78
N SER A 167 7.85 0.54 11.61
CA SER A 167 7.87 0.24 13.04
C SER A 167 6.70 0.89 13.78
N GLU A 168 6.37 2.13 13.44
CA GLU A 168 5.22 2.83 14.03
C GLU A 168 3.88 2.18 13.64
N VAL A 169 3.76 1.64 12.42
CA VAL A 169 2.57 0.88 12.01
C VAL A 169 2.40 -0.38 12.85
N CYS A 170 3.51 -1.08 13.19
CA CYS A 170 3.43 -2.21 14.13
C CYS A 170 2.93 -1.76 15.50
N GLU A 171 3.47 -0.65 16.05
CA GLU A 171 2.99 -0.10 17.33
C GLU A 171 1.50 0.27 17.29
N ILE A 172 1.04 0.90 16.20
CA ILE A 172 -0.40 1.20 15.99
C ILE A 172 -1.22 -0.09 16.03
N GLY A 173 -0.79 -1.13 15.33
CA GLY A 173 -1.48 -2.42 15.31
C GLY A 173 -1.63 -3.04 16.70
N LEU A 174 -0.56 -3.05 17.48
CA LEU A 174 -0.58 -3.55 18.87
C LEU A 174 -1.48 -2.70 19.79
N LEU A 175 -1.44 -1.38 19.66
CA LEU A 175 -2.30 -0.45 20.42
C LEU A 175 -3.79 -0.61 20.07
N LEU A 176 -4.10 -1.04 18.85
CA LEU A 176 -5.44 -1.39 18.36
C LEU A 176 -5.91 -2.78 18.82
N GLY A 177 -5.07 -3.54 19.53
CA GLY A 177 -5.36 -4.88 20.02
C GLY A 177 -5.33 -5.96 18.94
N LEU A 178 -4.61 -5.74 17.85
CA LEU A 178 -4.42 -6.75 16.81
C LEU A 178 -3.47 -7.86 17.30
N PRO A 179 -3.63 -9.11 16.86
CA PRO A 179 -2.76 -10.22 17.25
C PRO A 179 -1.30 -9.98 16.87
N ASP A 180 -0.40 -10.17 17.83
CA ASP A 180 1.04 -9.94 17.70
C ASP A 180 1.65 -10.72 16.53
N TYR A 181 1.26 -11.98 16.36
CA TYR A 181 1.78 -12.86 15.30
C TYR A 181 1.45 -12.40 13.86
N LEU A 182 0.37 -11.63 13.66
CA LEU A 182 0.04 -11.02 12.38
C LEU A 182 0.72 -9.65 12.21
N VAL A 183 0.80 -8.86 13.28
CA VAL A 183 1.41 -7.52 13.26
C VAL A 183 2.92 -7.61 13.10
N ASN A 184 3.58 -8.54 13.79
CA ASN A 184 5.04 -8.71 13.75
C ASN A 184 5.51 -9.79 12.76
N LYS A 185 4.60 -10.34 11.93
CA LYS A 185 4.97 -11.25 10.86
C LYS A 185 6.03 -10.61 9.94
N ILE A 186 7.08 -11.36 9.63
CA ILE A 186 8.10 -10.94 8.67
C ILE A 186 7.44 -10.79 7.29
N PRO A 187 7.54 -9.63 6.64
CA PRO A 187 6.99 -9.44 5.30
C PRO A 187 7.65 -10.41 4.31
N SER A 188 6.84 -11.21 3.63
CA SER A 188 7.30 -12.03 2.50
C SER A 188 6.53 -11.63 1.25
N ASP A 189 7.18 -11.68 0.10
CA ASP A 189 6.50 -11.45 -1.17
C ASP A 189 5.69 -12.66 -1.64
N GLY A 190 5.76 -13.76 -0.88
CA GLY A 190 5.07 -14.99 -1.17
C GLY A 190 5.51 -15.73 -2.45
N LEU A 191 6.43 -15.19 -3.23
CA LEU A 191 6.85 -15.72 -4.53
C LEU A 191 8.33 -16.12 -4.59
N SER A 192 9.23 -15.28 -4.04
CA SER A 192 10.68 -15.51 -4.15
C SER A 192 11.33 -16.04 -2.89
N GLY A 193 10.60 -16.14 -1.78
CA GLY A 193 11.14 -16.46 -0.46
C GLY A 193 12.05 -15.37 0.13
N LYS A 194 12.20 -14.24 -0.55
CA LYS A 194 12.97 -13.08 -0.10
C LYS A 194 12.07 -12.07 0.59
N SER A 195 12.54 -11.51 1.68
CA SER A 195 11.86 -10.41 2.37
C SER A 195 11.96 -9.10 1.57
N ASP A 196 11.12 -8.11 1.93
CA ASP A 196 11.24 -6.75 1.37
C ASP A 196 12.62 -6.16 1.67
N GLU A 197 13.17 -6.42 2.85
CA GLU A 197 14.50 -5.96 3.27
C GLU A 197 15.62 -6.56 2.39
N ASP A 198 15.51 -7.87 2.06
CA ASP A 198 16.47 -8.52 1.15
C ASP A 198 16.45 -7.89 -0.24
N LYS A 199 15.28 -7.52 -0.74
CA LYS A 199 15.13 -6.89 -2.07
C LYS A 199 15.60 -5.45 -2.10
N MET A 200 15.37 -4.72 -1.02
CA MET A 200 15.84 -3.35 -0.88
C MET A 200 17.33 -3.28 -0.54
N GLY A 201 17.89 -4.33 0.05
CA GLY A 201 19.27 -4.36 0.57
C GLY A 201 19.46 -3.44 1.77
N LEU A 202 18.39 -3.16 2.53
CA LEU A 202 18.41 -2.36 3.76
C LEU A 202 17.29 -2.80 4.70
N THR A 203 17.49 -2.61 6.01
CA THR A 203 16.49 -2.95 7.01
C THR A 203 15.52 -1.80 7.27
N TYR A 204 14.27 -2.11 7.60
CA TYR A 204 13.31 -1.09 8.02
C TYR A 204 13.78 -0.35 9.29
N ALA A 205 14.46 -1.02 10.20
CA ALA A 205 15.03 -0.37 11.39
C ALA A 205 16.01 0.76 11.03
N ASN A 206 16.90 0.54 10.04
CA ASN A 206 17.82 1.55 9.55
C ASN A 206 17.12 2.68 8.81
N LEU A 207 16.11 2.34 8.01
CA LEU A 207 15.30 3.31 7.26
C LEU A 207 14.48 4.20 8.20
N ASP A 208 13.80 3.60 9.17
CA ASP A 208 12.98 4.33 10.15
C ASP A 208 13.84 5.26 11.02
N ALA A 209 15.04 4.82 11.42
CA ALA A 209 15.99 5.65 12.15
C ALA A 209 16.50 6.83 11.30
N TYR A 210 16.70 6.63 10.01
CA TYR A 210 17.01 7.70 9.06
C TYR A 210 15.86 8.71 8.97
N ILE A 211 14.64 8.23 8.72
CA ILE A 211 13.45 9.08 8.57
C ILE A 211 13.19 9.94 9.82
N ARG A 212 13.25 9.33 11.02
CA ARG A 212 12.84 10.02 12.25
C ARG A 212 13.94 10.82 12.94
N LYS A 213 15.20 10.41 12.79
CA LYS A 213 16.33 10.95 13.55
C LYS A 213 17.40 11.57 12.67
N GLY A 214 17.27 11.51 11.34
CA GLY A 214 18.33 11.91 10.42
C GLY A 214 19.63 11.13 10.66
N LYS A 215 19.54 9.94 11.26
CA LYS A 215 20.71 9.18 11.70
C LYS A 215 21.40 8.58 10.50
N LYS A 216 22.61 9.07 10.22
CA LYS A 216 23.48 8.46 9.20
C LYS A 216 23.90 7.07 9.66
N ASN A 217 23.71 6.08 8.79
CA ASN A 217 24.11 4.70 8.96
C ASN A 217 24.78 4.20 7.69
N ASP A 218 25.20 2.95 7.66
CA ASP A 218 25.91 2.36 6.51
C ASP A 218 25.08 2.38 5.22
N ASN A 219 23.74 2.46 5.33
CA ASN A 219 22.82 2.51 4.20
C ASN A 219 22.47 3.94 3.75
N PHE A 220 23.02 4.98 4.39
CA PHE A 220 22.66 6.40 4.12
C PHE A 220 22.68 6.74 2.63
N SER A 221 23.80 6.48 1.95
CA SER A 221 23.96 6.79 0.52
C SER A 221 22.96 6.03 -0.36
N GLN A 222 22.61 4.80 0.03
CA GLN A 222 21.63 3.98 -0.68
C GLN A 222 20.22 4.55 -0.50
N ILE A 223 19.84 4.91 0.73
CA ILE A 223 18.52 5.52 1.04
C ILE A 223 18.35 6.82 0.26
N GLU A 224 19.34 7.72 0.30
CA GLU A 224 19.33 8.98 -0.44
C GLU A 224 19.17 8.76 -1.95
N LYS A 225 19.89 7.80 -2.52
CA LYS A 225 19.78 7.45 -3.94
C LYS A 225 18.38 6.93 -4.28
N MET A 226 17.83 6.03 -3.46
CA MET A 226 16.48 5.49 -3.66
C MET A 226 15.43 6.60 -3.53
N HIS A 227 15.55 7.44 -2.50
CA HIS A 227 14.68 8.59 -2.28
C HIS A 227 14.66 9.50 -3.51
N LYS A 228 15.82 9.94 -3.98
CA LYS A 228 15.94 10.82 -5.15
C LYS A 228 15.37 10.18 -6.42
N ASN A 229 15.73 8.94 -6.70
CA ASN A 229 15.28 8.24 -7.91
C ASN A 229 13.77 7.97 -7.93
N SER A 230 13.14 7.89 -6.76
CA SER A 230 11.71 7.61 -6.60
C SER A 230 10.84 8.87 -6.46
N LEU A 231 11.42 10.07 -6.51
CA LEU A 231 10.68 11.32 -6.33
C LEU A 231 9.43 11.40 -7.22
N HIS A 232 9.54 10.96 -8.48
CA HIS A 232 8.41 10.93 -9.42
C HIS A 232 7.21 10.09 -8.96
N LYS A 233 7.39 9.18 -7.98
CA LYS A 233 6.32 8.35 -7.41
C LYS A 233 5.55 9.09 -6.31
N ARG A 234 6.21 10.04 -5.62
CA ARG A 234 5.60 10.88 -4.57
C ARG A 234 4.91 12.12 -5.12
N LEU A 235 5.34 12.56 -6.29
CA LEU A 235 4.67 13.65 -7.00
C LEU A 235 3.43 13.10 -7.73
N GLY A 236 2.32 13.80 -7.63
CA GLY A 236 1.15 13.53 -8.46
C GLY A 236 1.42 13.79 -9.94
N VAL A 237 0.38 14.04 -10.73
CA VAL A 237 0.54 14.52 -12.12
C VAL A 237 1.11 15.93 -12.08
N ILE A 238 2.32 16.10 -12.62
CA ILE A 238 2.97 17.42 -12.74
C ILE A 238 2.21 18.22 -13.78
N LYS A 239 1.72 19.40 -13.39
CA LYS A 239 1.05 20.32 -14.30
C LYS A 239 2.07 21.28 -14.91
N TYR A 240 1.76 21.79 -16.10
CA TYR A 240 2.60 22.83 -16.71
C TYR A 240 2.76 24.02 -15.76
N ASN A 241 3.99 24.39 -15.51
CA ASN A 241 4.38 25.58 -14.76
C ASN A 241 5.67 26.12 -15.38
N ASN A 242 5.84 27.45 -15.43
CA ASN A 242 7.03 28.10 -15.97
C ASN A 242 8.31 27.80 -15.17
N ASP A 243 8.18 27.33 -13.94
CA ASP A 243 9.28 26.90 -13.08
C ASP A 243 9.13 25.42 -12.71
N LEU A 244 9.58 24.56 -13.62
CA LEU A 244 9.55 23.10 -13.42
C LEU A 244 10.42 22.66 -12.23
N LEU A 245 11.51 23.38 -11.95
CA LEU A 245 12.44 23.03 -10.87
C LEU A 245 11.80 23.13 -9.49
N ASN A 246 10.78 23.98 -9.32
CA ASN A 246 10.04 24.06 -8.05
C ASN A 246 9.33 22.77 -7.63
N TYR A 247 9.09 21.83 -8.56
CA TYR A 247 8.55 20.52 -8.23
C TYR A 247 9.61 19.56 -7.65
N PHE A 248 10.88 19.77 -7.97
CA PHE A 248 11.98 18.85 -7.64
C PHE A 248 12.84 19.36 -6.48
N ASN A 249 12.65 20.60 -6.05
CA ASN A 249 13.39 21.23 -4.94
C ASN A 249 12.59 21.28 -3.63
N LYS A 250 11.44 20.60 -3.55
CA LYS A 250 10.64 20.42 -2.35
C LYS A 250 10.93 19.06 -1.73
#